data_2db82d11032a545db44457fa9148a233
#
_entry.id   2db82d11032a545db44457fa9148a233
#
_cell.length_a   1.000
_cell.length_b   1.000
_cell.length_c   1.000
_cell.angle_alpha   90.00
_cell.angle_beta   90.00
_cell.angle_gamma   90.00
#
_symmetry.space_group_name_H-M   'P 1'
#
loop_
_entity.id
_entity.type
_entity.pdbx_description
1 polymer ?
#
loop_
_entity_poly.entity_id
_entity_poly.type
_entity_poly.pdbx_seq_one_letter_code
_entity_poly.pdbx_strand_id
1 'polypeptide(L)'
;MSSLEAAVRPGAGKNPLVPDLAVIESITSETPDVKTFRVRFEDPQLVDGFSYKSGQCAMISLPGAGEAMISITSSPSRAGFLEFAVKRAGLFTEALHGQVPGRKIGVRGPYGNHFPVEDMEGKKLVFIGGGIGLAPLRSLINFALDSRGRFGTVDIIYGARSPQDLVFREELFGAWTKVPGVDVHVTVDKGDETWQGHEGFVPNFLEELRPSPADAVAITCGPPIMIKFVLQALGRLGFCPEQIVTTLEMKMKCGVGKCGRCNIGEKYVCVDGPVFTLAQLVTMPDEY
;
A
#
# COMPACT_ATOMS: atom_id res chain seq x y z
N MET A 1 1.52 -23.44 19.21
CA MET A 1 2.56 -23.50 18.14
C MET A 1 2.54 -22.13 17.49
N SER A 2 3.63 -21.39 17.56
CA SER A 2 3.66 -19.95 17.34
C SER A 2 3.51 -19.57 15.86
N SER A 3 2.87 -18.43 15.61
CA SER A 3 2.67 -17.76 14.33
C SER A 3 3.94 -17.52 13.48
N LEU A 4 5.12 -17.82 14.00
CA LEU A 4 6.42 -17.69 13.34
C LEU A 4 6.66 -18.70 12.19
N GLU A 5 5.93 -19.81 12.15
CA GLU A 5 6.14 -20.83 11.10
C GLU A 5 5.39 -20.56 9.79
N ALA A 6 4.40 -19.66 9.80
CA ALA A 6 3.59 -19.35 8.61
C ALA A 6 4.14 -18.21 7.74
N ALA A 7 5.08 -17.40 8.25
CA ALA A 7 5.45 -16.13 7.62
C ALA A 7 6.62 -16.20 6.63
N VAL A 8 7.37 -17.31 6.54
CA VAL A 8 8.54 -17.41 5.66
C VAL A 8 8.58 -18.77 4.99
N ARG A 9 7.96 -18.89 3.82
CA ARG A 9 8.35 -19.91 2.86
C ARG A 9 8.77 -19.26 1.53
N PRO A 10 10.00 -18.74 1.43
CA PRO A 10 10.72 -18.83 0.16
C PRO A 10 10.89 -20.33 -0.11
N GLY A 11 10.95 -20.73 -1.36
CA GLY A 11 11.16 -22.12 -1.76
C GLY A 11 12.21 -22.79 -0.89
N ALA A 12 11.97 -24.02 -0.48
CA ALA A 12 12.77 -24.75 0.50
C ALA A 12 14.28 -24.63 0.18
N GLY A 13 15.02 -23.98 1.08
CA GLY A 13 16.49 -23.87 1.00
C GLY A 13 17.07 -22.46 0.72
N LYS A 14 16.28 -21.46 0.30
CA LYS A 14 16.82 -20.12 0.02
C LYS A 14 16.93 -19.25 1.29
N ASN A 15 18.08 -18.58 1.44
CA ASN A 15 18.28 -17.61 2.50
C ASN A 15 17.36 -16.38 2.26
N PRO A 16 16.38 -16.08 3.14
CA PRO A 16 15.43 -14.98 2.95
C PRO A 16 16.07 -13.58 2.99
N LEU A 17 17.34 -13.48 3.35
CA LEU A 17 18.09 -12.21 3.40
C LEU A 17 18.90 -11.96 2.12
N VAL A 18 18.96 -12.92 1.18
CA VAL A 18 19.66 -12.76 -0.09
C VAL A 18 18.65 -12.29 -1.14
N PRO A 19 18.85 -11.10 -1.75
CA PRO A 19 17.94 -10.60 -2.77
C PRO A 19 18.10 -11.36 -4.10
N ASP A 20 17.00 -11.46 -4.82
CA ASP A 20 16.99 -11.85 -6.22
C ASP A 20 17.28 -10.65 -7.10
N LEU A 21 17.94 -10.88 -8.25
CA LEU A 21 18.16 -9.83 -9.22
C LEU A 21 16.90 -9.57 -10.04
N ALA A 22 16.57 -8.28 -10.15
CA ALA A 22 15.51 -7.79 -11.00
C ALA A 22 16.02 -6.60 -11.83
N VAL A 23 15.38 -6.35 -12.95
CA VAL A 23 15.68 -5.23 -13.84
C VAL A 23 14.55 -4.22 -13.77
N ILE A 24 14.87 -2.94 -13.69
CA ILE A 24 13.90 -1.84 -13.86
C ILE A 24 13.47 -1.83 -15.33
N GLU A 25 12.22 -2.17 -15.62
CA GLU A 25 11.68 -2.15 -16.98
C GLU A 25 11.26 -0.73 -17.40
N SER A 26 10.55 -0.04 -16.50
CA SER A 26 10.10 1.33 -16.73
C SER A 26 10.02 2.12 -15.44
N ILE A 27 10.02 3.44 -15.59
CA ILE A 27 9.89 4.41 -14.49
C ILE A 27 8.86 5.45 -14.90
N THR A 28 7.80 5.57 -14.11
CA THR A 28 6.78 6.60 -14.26
C THR A 28 6.96 7.66 -13.20
N SER A 29 7.05 8.93 -13.58
CA SER A 29 7.05 10.05 -12.64
C SER A 29 5.62 10.36 -12.27
N GLU A 30 5.23 10.09 -11.03
CA GLU A 30 3.89 10.36 -10.52
C GLU A 30 3.76 11.82 -10.07
N THR A 31 4.74 12.27 -9.30
CA THR A 31 4.86 13.64 -8.77
C THR A 31 6.32 14.06 -8.80
N PRO A 32 6.68 15.31 -8.44
CA PRO A 32 8.08 15.74 -8.36
C PRO A 32 8.94 14.91 -7.39
N ASP A 33 8.32 14.25 -6.40
CA ASP A 33 9.02 13.47 -5.38
C ASP A 33 8.59 11.99 -5.30
N VAL A 34 7.71 11.52 -6.19
CA VAL A 34 7.27 10.12 -6.27
C VAL A 34 7.47 9.55 -7.66
N LYS A 35 8.13 8.40 -7.74
CA LYS A 35 8.25 7.61 -8.96
C LYS A 35 7.75 6.19 -8.75
N THR A 36 7.06 5.65 -9.75
CA THR A 36 6.69 4.22 -9.82
C THR A 36 7.72 3.50 -10.67
N PHE A 37 8.34 2.49 -10.08
CA PHE A 37 9.31 1.60 -10.72
C PHE A 37 8.63 0.28 -11.03
N ARG A 38 8.53 -0.07 -12.31
CA ARG A 38 8.16 -1.42 -12.74
C ARG A 38 9.41 -2.24 -12.89
N VAL A 39 9.43 -3.40 -12.25
CA VAL A 39 10.59 -4.29 -12.25
C VAL A 39 10.19 -5.71 -12.61
N ARG A 40 11.10 -6.44 -13.23
CA ARG A 40 10.96 -7.87 -13.55
C ARG A 40 12.17 -8.63 -13.03
N PHE A 41 11.95 -9.80 -12.46
CA PHE A 41 13.03 -10.70 -12.08
C PHE A 41 13.80 -11.16 -13.31
N GLU A 42 15.14 -11.34 -13.17
CA GLU A 42 15.97 -11.91 -14.24
C GLU A 42 15.79 -13.43 -14.35
N ASP A 43 15.52 -14.10 -13.22
CA ASP A 43 15.21 -15.52 -13.20
C ASP A 43 13.80 -15.79 -13.72
N PRO A 44 13.63 -16.49 -14.86
CA PRO A 44 12.30 -16.79 -15.39
C PRO A 44 11.41 -17.57 -14.42
N GLN A 45 11.98 -18.40 -13.54
CA GLN A 45 11.21 -19.14 -12.55
C GLN A 45 10.57 -18.21 -11.52
N LEU A 46 11.19 -17.08 -11.23
CA LEU A 46 10.63 -16.05 -10.32
C LEU A 46 9.64 -15.12 -11.02
N VAL A 47 9.75 -14.92 -12.32
CA VAL A 47 8.77 -14.11 -13.08
C VAL A 47 7.37 -14.70 -12.93
N ASP A 48 7.24 -16.02 -13.02
CA ASP A 48 5.97 -16.72 -12.93
C ASP A 48 5.69 -17.26 -11.52
N GLY A 49 6.73 -17.51 -10.74
CA GLY A 49 6.65 -18.15 -9.41
C GLY A 49 6.63 -17.21 -8.21
N PHE A 50 6.94 -15.92 -8.39
CA PHE A 50 6.88 -14.97 -7.28
C PHE A 50 5.42 -14.64 -6.94
N SER A 51 4.93 -15.24 -5.87
CA SER A 51 3.56 -15.05 -5.40
C SER A 51 3.52 -14.11 -4.20
N TYR A 52 2.62 -13.15 -4.22
CA TYR A 52 2.37 -12.23 -3.10
C TYR A 52 0.87 -11.94 -2.99
N LYS A 53 0.47 -11.31 -1.88
CA LYS A 53 -0.89 -10.83 -1.64
C LYS A 53 -0.89 -9.31 -1.46
N SER A 54 -2.00 -8.66 -1.77
CA SER A 54 -2.15 -7.21 -1.59
C SER A 54 -1.92 -6.80 -0.14
N GLY A 55 -1.11 -5.76 0.07
CA GLY A 55 -0.69 -5.28 1.40
C GLY A 55 0.72 -5.72 1.80
N GLN A 56 1.29 -6.73 1.13
CA GLN A 56 2.67 -7.14 1.38
C GLN A 56 3.68 -6.14 0.81
N CYS A 57 4.89 -6.20 1.35
CA CYS A 57 6.02 -5.38 0.95
C CYS A 57 7.22 -6.23 0.55
N ALA A 58 8.16 -5.62 -0.14
CA ALA A 58 9.44 -6.21 -0.48
C ALA A 58 10.59 -5.27 -0.13
N MET A 59 11.75 -5.84 0.15
CA MET A 59 12.98 -5.07 0.32
C MET A 59 13.62 -4.85 -1.05
N ILE A 60 13.78 -3.61 -1.43
CA ILE A 60 14.51 -3.22 -2.64
C ILE A 60 15.92 -2.82 -2.23
N SER A 61 16.91 -3.34 -2.91
CA SER A 61 18.32 -3.02 -2.68
C SER A 61 18.99 -2.49 -3.96
N LEU A 62 19.84 -1.49 -3.79
CA LEU A 62 20.67 -0.91 -4.84
C LEU A 62 22.13 -1.00 -4.40
N PRO A 63 22.99 -1.73 -5.12
CA PRO A 63 24.41 -1.85 -4.77
C PRO A 63 25.07 -0.49 -4.60
N GLY A 64 25.73 -0.30 -3.45
CA GLY A 64 26.39 0.94 -3.09
C GLY A 64 25.50 2.00 -2.42
N ALA A 65 24.15 1.85 -2.44
CA ALA A 65 23.21 2.82 -1.87
C ALA A 65 22.39 2.28 -0.67
N GLY A 66 22.35 0.94 -0.51
CA GLY A 66 21.63 0.30 0.59
C GLY A 66 20.30 -0.32 0.17
N GLU A 67 19.36 -0.41 1.11
CA GLU A 67 18.06 -1.05 0.90
C GLU A 67 16.94 -0.38 1.70
N ALA A 68 15.70 -0.50 1.22
CA ALA A 68 14.50 -0.08 1.93
C ALA A 68 13.32 -1.03 1.68
N MET A 69 12.47 -1.16 2.70
CA MET A 69 11.19 -1.86 2.59
C MET A 69 10.18 -0.96 1.88
N ILE A 70 9.60 -1.45 0.80
CA ILE A 70 8.63 -0.73 -0.02
C ILE A 70 7.40 -1.62 -0.26
N SER A 71 6.21 -1.06 -0.16
CA SER A 71 4.97 -1.77 -0.47
C SER A 71 4.94 -2.19 -1.94
N ILE A 72 4.47 -3.41 -2.21
CA ILE A 72 4.20 -3.87 -3.58
C ILE A 72 2.89 -3.21 -4.03
N THR A 73 2.96 -2.34 -5.04
CA THR A 73 1.83 -1.52 -5.49
C THR A 73 1.08 -2.12 -6.69
N SER A 74 1.70 -3.07 -7.42
CA SER A 74 1.01 -3.87 -8.43
C SER A 74 -0.02 -4.79 -7.79
N SER A 75 -1.05 -5.16 -8.55
CA SER A 75 -2.02 -6.17 -8.14
C SER A 75 -1.44 -7.57 -8.27
N PRO A 76 -1.67 -8.49 -7.31
CA PRO A 76 -1.24 -9.89 -7.42
C PRO A 76 -2.00 -10.66 -8.53
N SER A 77 -3.08 -10.10 -9.07
CA SER A 77 -3.78 -10.65 -10.25
C SER A 77 -3.03 -10.43 -11.56
N ARG A 78 -2.00 -9.56 -11.56
CA ARG A 78 -1.22 -9.17 -12.75
C ARG A 78 0.19 -9.74 -12.66
N ALA A 79 0.45 -10.86 -13.32
CA ALA A 79 1.71 -11.57 -13.28
C ALA A 79 2.80 -10.92 -14.15
N GLY A 80 4.05 -11.34 -13.94
CA GLY A 80 5.20 -11.04 -14.81
C GLY A 80 6.01 -9.82 -14.40
N PHE A 81 5.51 -8.98 -13.48
CA PHE A 81 6.22 -7.79 -13.00
C PHE A 81 5.80 -7.42 -11.58
N LEU A 82 6.59 -6.59 -10.94
CA LEU A 82 6.23 -5.89 -9.70
C LEU A 82 6.31 -4.38 -9.93
N GLU A 83 5.46 -3.63 -9.25
CA GLU A 83 5.55 -2.17 -9.22
C GLU A 83 5.75 -1.68 -7.78
N PHE A 84 6.57 -0.65 -7.65
CA PHE A 84 6.91 0.00 -6.41
C PHE A 84 6.82 1.51 -6.59
N ALA A 85 5.89 2.15 -5.91
CA ALA A 85 5.83 3.61 -5.86
C ALA A 85 6.69 4.09 -4.69
N VAL A 86 7.70 4.88 -5.00
CA VAL A 86 8.73 5.30 -4.05
C VAL A 86 8.79 6.80 -3.96
N LYS A 87 8.56 7.31 -2.74
CA LYS A 87 8.77 8.71 -2.42
C LYS A 87 10.25 8.98 -2.12
N ARG A 88 10.78 10.06 -2.66
CA ARG A 88 12.14 10.54 -2.38
C ARG A 88 12.22 11.13 -0.97
N ALA A 89 12.78 10.37 -0.02
CA ALA A 89 12.75 10.73 1.40
C ALA A 89 14.06 10.41 2.16
N GLY A 90 15.15 10.07 1.43
CA GLY A 90 16.45 9.77 2.05
C GLY A 90 17.44 9.20 1.05
N LEU A 91 18.66 8.92 1.50
CA LEU A 91 19.80 8.54 0.64
C LEU A 91 19.50 7.38 -0.32
N PHE A 92 18.86 6.32 0.17
CA PHE A 92 18.51 5.18 -0.67
C PHE A 92 17.49 5.57 -1.75
N THR A 93 16.41 6.24 -1.36
CA THR A 93 15.35 6.63 -2.30
C THR A 93 15.82 7.69 -3.30
N GLU A 94 16.74 8.58 -2.89
CA GLU A 94 17.40 9.53 -3.78
C GLU A 94 18.23 8.80 -4.85
N ALA A 95 19.06 7.83 -4.42
CA ALA A 95 19.85 7.02 -5.34
C ALA A 95 18.98 6.19 -6.28
N LEU A 96 17.85 5.65 -5.80
CA LEU A 96 16.90 4.90 -6.62
C LEU A 96 16.20 5.82 -7.63
N HIS A 97 15.83 7.03 -7.25
CA HIS A 97 15.23 8.03 -8.16
C HIS A 97 16.16 8.46 -9.29
N GLY A 98 17.49 8.36 -9.09
CA GLY A 98 18.51 8.61 -10.13
C GLY A 98 18.71 7.45 -11.11
N GLN A 99 18.01 6.33 -10.95
CA GLN A 99 18.18 5.19 -11.86
C GLN A 99 17.38 5.34 -13.15
N VAL A 100 17.75 4.52 -14.14
CA VAL A 100 17.12 4.47 -15.46
C VAL A 100 16.66 3.05 -15.78
N PRO A 101 15.74 2.86 -16.74
CA PRO A 101 15.39 1.54 -17.25
C PRO A 101 16.62 0.73 -17.68
N GLY A 102 16.61 -0.58 -17.47
CA GLY A 102 17.73 -1.48 -17.67
C GLY A 102 18.65 -1.66 -16.45
N ARG A 103 18.51 -0.82 -15.41
CA ARG A 103 19.30 -0.98 -14.18
C ARG A 103 18.89 -2.21 -13.40
N LYS A 104 19.89 -2.98 -12.95
CA LYS A 104 19.70 -4.12 -12.04
C LYS A 104 19.62 -3.66 -10.60
N ILE A 105 18.66 -4.21 -9.89
CA ILE A 105 18.41 -4.01 -8.46
C ILE A 105 18.22 -5.37 -7.80
N GLY A 106 18.32 -5.42 -6.47
CA GLY A 106 17.93 -6.60 -5.70
C GLY A 106 16.52 -6.45 -5.16
N VAL A 107 15.74 -7.53 -5.20
CA VAL A 107 14.40 -7.63 -4.61
C VAL A 107 14.32 -8.88 -3.75
N ARG A 108 13.88 -8.76 -2.51
CA ARG A 108 13.63 -9.89 -1.61
C ARG A 108 12.31 -9.73 -0.88
N GLY A 109 11.61 -10.83 -0.69
CA GLY A 109 10.26 -10.88 -0.11
C GLY A 109 9.44 -12.00 -0.74
N PRO A 110 8.09 -11.91 -0.72
CA PRO A 110 7.30 -10.86 -0.04
C PRO A 110 7.40 -10.96 1.49
N TYR A 111 7.20 -9.84 2.19
CA TYR A 111 7.22 -9.77 3.64
C TYR A 111 5.93 -9.18 4.19
N GLY A 112 5.67 -9.49 5.45
CA GLY A 112 4.49 -9.04 6.17
C GLY A 112 3.24 -9.86 5.89
N ASN A 113 2.19 -9.55 6.64
CA ASN A 113 0.85 -10.04 6.39
C ASN A 113 0.23 -9.30 5.18
N HIS A 114 -1.06 -9.51 4.95
CA HIS A 114 -1.79 -8.96 3.81
C HIS A 114 -3.19 -8.47 4.21
N PHE A 115 -3.85 -7.74 3.34
CA PHE A 115 -5.25 -7.40 3.53
C PHE A 115 -6.10 -8.68 3.59
N PRO A 116 -7.09 -8.74 4.51
CA PRO A 116 -7.95 -9.92 4.70
C PRO A 116 -9.03 -9.96 3.59
N VAL A 117 -8.62 -10.26 2.37
CA VAL A 117 -9.48 -10.20 1.17
C VAL A 117 -10.67 -11.13 1.28
N GLU A 118 -10.47 -12.30 1.88
CA GLU A 118 -11.52 -13.31 2.09
C GLU A 118 -12.65 -12.77 2.98
N ASP A 119 -12.31 -11.96 3.99
CA ASP A 119 -13.29 -11.32 4.91
C ASP A 119 -13.99 -10.10 4.26
N MET A 120 -13.49 -9.63 3.13
CA MET A 120 -14.03 -8.49 2.38
C MET A 120 -15.01 -8.91 1.28
N GLU A 121 -15.12 -10.20 0.97
CA GLU A 121 -15.98 -10.71 -0.10
C GLU A 121 -17.45 -10.34 0.14
N GLY A 122 -18.13 -9.94 -0.93
CA GLY A 122 -19.51 -9.48 -0.91
C GLY A 122 -19.74 -8.09 -0.30
N LYS A 123 -18.74 -7.54 0.39
CA LYS A 123 -18.87 -6.26 1.10
C LYS A 123 -18.54 -5.07 0.19
N LYS A 124 -19.08 -3.92 0.54
CA LYS A 124 -18.67 -2.62 0.04
C LYS A 124 -17.25 -2.29 0.54
N LEU A 125 -16.39 -1.82 -0.35
CA LEU A 125 -15.03 -1.39 0.00
C LEU A 125 -14.93 0.13 -0.04
N VAL A 126 -14.48 0.72 1.06
CA VAL A 126 -14.24 2.17 1.17
C VAL A 126 -12.76 2.40 1.39
N PHE A 127 -12.04 2.76 0.33
CA PHE A 127 -10.63 3.10 0.40
C PHE A 127 -10.44 4.56 0.75
N ILE A 128 -9.60 4.85 1.75
CA ILE A 128 -9.30 6.22 2.19
C ILE A 128 -7.78 6.40 2.16
N GLY A 129 -7.28 7.12 1.17
CA GLY A 129 -5.86 7.32 0.94
C GLY A 129 -5.40 8.77 1.12
N GLY A 130 -4.17 8.97 1.60
CA GLY A 130 -3.53 10.28 1.66
C GLY A 130 -2.11 10.28 1.12
N GLY A 131 -1.82 11.14 0.14
CA GLY A 131 -0.51 11.23 -0.48
C GLY A 131 -0.01 9.87 -0.99
N ILE A 132 1.25 9.52 -0.67
CA ILE A 132 1.84 8.23 -1.08
C ILE A 132 1.15 7.02 -0.40
N GLY A 133 0.33 7.21 0.63
CA GLY A 133 -0.47 6.14 1.22
C GLY A 133 -1.47 5.47 0.26
N LEU A 134 -1.74 6.08 -0.90
CA LEU A 134 -2.49 5.40 -1.96
C LEU A 134 -1.72 4.20 -2.54
N ALA A 135 -0.40 4.17 -2.46
CA ALA A 135 0.44 3.11 -3.05
C ALA A 135 0.18 1.71 -2.47
N PRO A 136 0.17 1.48 -1.14
CA PRO A 136 -0.25 0.20 -0.58
C PRO A 136 -1.69 -0.18 -0.93
N LEU A 137 -2.60 0.81 -0.96
CA LEU A 137 -4.01 0.60 -1.30
C LEU A 137 -4.20 0.24 -2.77
N ARG A 138 -3.38 0.79 -3.68
CA ARG A 138 -3.46 0.56 -5.12
C ARG A 138 -3.41 -0.93 -5.48
N SER A 139 -2.57 -1.71 -4.78
CA SER A 139 -2.50 -3.16 -4.98
C SER A 139 -3.85 -3.83 -4.73
N LEU A 140 -4.53 -3.48 -3.63
CA LEU A 140 -5.84 -4.04 -3.30
C LEU A 140 -6.96 -3.45 -4.17
N ILE A 141 -6.92 -2.15 -4.47
CA ILE A 141 -7.88 -1.52 -5.39
C ILE A 141 -7.86 -2.26 -6.72
N ASN A 142 -6.70 -2.36 -7.37
CA ASN A 142 -6.58 -3.02 -8.66
C ASN A 142 -6.98 -4.50 -8.58
N PHE A 143 -6.65 -5.22 -7.48
CA PHE A 143 -7.11 -6.59 -7.28
C PHE A 143 -8.65 -6.68 -7.20
N ALA A 144 -9.29 -5.77 -6.46
CA ALA A 144 -10.75 -5.72 -6.35
C ALA A 144 -11.41 -5.39 -7.70
N LEU A 145 -10.80 -4.51 -8.50
CA LEU A 145 -11.29 -4.16 -9.83
C LEU A 145 -11.09 -5.30 -10.84
N ASP A 146 -9.96 -6.00 -10.80
CA ASP A 146 -9.69 -7.16 -11.64
C ASP A 146 -10.61 -8.35 -11.28
N SER A 147 -11.10 -8.39 -10.02
CA SER A 147 -11.98 -9.43 -9.47
C SER A 147 -13.37 -8.87 -9.11
N ARG A 148 -13.91 -7.98 -9.92
CA ARG A 148 -15.05 -7.10 -9.60
C ARG A 148 -16.29 -7.82 -9.03
N GLY A 149 -16.57 -9.04 -9.52
CA GLY A 149 -17.70 -9.86 -9.07
C GLY A 149 -17.60 -10.39 -7.64
N ARG A 150 -16.44 -10.28 -6.98
CA ARG A 150 -16.25 -10.76 -5.60
C ARG A 150 -16.67 -9.73 -4.54
N PHE A 151 -16.81 -8.46 -4.90
CA PHE A 151 -17.00 -7.35 -3.97
C PHE A 151 -18.26 -6.55 -4.30
N GLY A 152 -18.81 -5.88 -3.30
CA GLY A 152 -19.84 -4.85 -3.45
C GLY A 152 -19.35 -3.61 -4.19
N THR A 153 -19.95 -2.45 -3.99
CA THR A 153 -19.47 -1.18 -4.55
C THR A 153 -18.10 -0.81 -3.97
N VAL A 154 -17.35 -0.01 -4.70
CA VAL A 154 -16.02 0.46 -4.30
C VAL A 154 -16.01 1.99 -4.29
N ASP A 155 -15.81 2.59 -3.13
CA ASP A 155 -15.56 4.02 -2.99
C ASP A 155 -14.06 4.24 -2.77
N ILE A 156 -13.46 5.13 -3.54
CA ILE A 156 -12.05 5.53 -3.41
C ILE A 156 -12.03 7.01 -3.05
N ILE A 157 -11.69 7.31 -1.80
CA ILE A 157 -11.56 8.67 -1.27
C ILE A 157 -10.07 8.97 -1.13
N TYR A 158 -9.56 9.90 -1.89
CA TYR A 158 -8.14 10.18 -1.92
C TYR A 158 -7.84 11.67 -1.82
N GLY A 159 -6.83 12.02 -1.05
CA GLY A 159 -6.37 13.40 -0.92
C GLY A 159 -4.87 13.57 -0.98
N ALA A 160 -4.44 14.73 -1.45
CA ALA A 160 -3.07 15.18 -1.47
C ALA A 160 -2.97 16.66 -1.04
N ARG A 161 -1.75 17.16 -0.81
CA ARG A 161 -1.54 18.57 -0.41
C ARG A 161 -1.92 19.55 -1.50
N SER A 162 -1.65 19.20 -2.75
CA SER A 162 -1.93 20.02 -3.93
C SER A 162 -2.21 19.15 -5.15
N PRO A 163 -2.74 19.71 -6.26
CA PRO A 163 -2.95 18.95 -7.49
C PRO A 163 -1.69 18.27 -8.03
N GLN A 164 -0.51 18.87 -7.83
CA GLN A 164 0.77 18.31 -8.29
C GLN A 164 1.26 17.15 -7.42
N ASP A 165 0.73 17.00 -6.21
CA ASP A 165 1.06 15.90 -5.28
C ASP A 165 0.15 14.66 -5.47
N LEU A 166 -0.81 14.69 -6.40
CA LEU A 166 -1.69 13.56 -6.70
C LEU A 166 -0.92 12.46 -7.44
N VAL A 167 -0.80 11.27 -6.83
CA VAL A 167 -0.20 10.08 -7.45
C VAL A 167 -1.23 9.29 -8.25
N PHE A 168 -0.80 8.50 -9.23
CA PHE A 168 -1.65 7.61 -10.04
C PHE A 168 -2.80 8.33 -10.75
N ARG A 169 -2.54 9.51 -11.29
CA ARG A 169 -3.57 10.37 -11.93
C ARG A 169 -4.31 9.68 -13.08
N GLU A 170 -3.62 8.86 -13.87
CA GLU A 170 -4.24 8.11 -14.97
C GLU A 170 -5.29 7.10 -14.47
N GLU A 171 -5.06 6.52 -13.30
CA GLU A 171 -5.99 5.60 -12.67
C GLU A 171 -7.14 6.37 -11.99
N LEU A 172 -6.82 7.42 -11.22
CA LEU A 172 -7.80 8.25 -10.49
C LEU A 172 -8.82 8.91 -11.41
N PHE A 173 -8.37 9.49 -12.52
CA PHE A 173 -9.24 10.26 -13.43
C PHE A 173 -9.61 9.52 -14.73
N GLY A 174 -9.12 8.29 -14.89
CA GLY A 174 -9.28 7.54 -16.12
C GLY A 174 -9.69 6.10 -15.94
N ALA A 175 -8.77 5.24 -15.48
CA ALA A 175 -9.03 3.79 -15.47
C ALA A 175 -10.08 3.39 -14.42
N TRP A 176 -9.97 3.88 -13.19
CA TRP A 176 -10.86 3.48 -12.10
C TRP A 176 -12.28 4.02 -12.24
N THR A 177 -12.43 5.27 -12.72
CA THR A 177 -13.77 5.89 -12.92
C THR A 177 -14.61 5.22 -14.02
N LYS A 178 -14.00 4.39 -14.87
CA LYS A 178 -14.69 3.68 -15.94
C LYS A 178 -15.24 2.32 -15.51
N VAL A 179 -14.90 1.85 -14.31
CA VAL A 179 -15.33 0.54 -13.82
C VAL A 179 -16.72 0.67 -13.18
N PRO A 180 -17.73 -0.10 -13.59
CA PRO A 180 -19.07 -0.03 -13.02
C PRO A 180 -19.06 -0.32 -11.50
N GLY A 181 -19.77 0.52 -10.73
CA GLY A 181 -19.88 0.41 -9.27
C GLY A 181 -18.60 0.82 -8.55
N VAL A 182 -17.78 1.68 -9.16
CA VAL A 182 -16.62 2.32 -8.58
C VAL A 182 -16.80 3.83 -8.62
N ASP A 183 -16.73 4.47 -7.45
CA ASP A 183 -16.80 5.91 -7.31
C ASP A 183 -15.45 6.42 -6.80
N VAL A 184 -14.90 7.43 -7.48
CA VAL A 184 -13.59 8.02 -7.14
C VAL A 184 -13.80 9.48 -6.73
N HIS A 185 -13.42 9.78 -5.50
CA HIS A 185 -13.54 11.09 -4.87
C HIS A 185 -12.15 11.63 -4.53
N VAL A 186 -11.77 12.72 -5.18
CA VAL A 186 -10.43 13.30 -5.01
C VAL A 186 -10.52 14.69 -4.38
N THR A 187 -9.69 14.94 -3.37
CA THR A 187 -9.56 16.24 -2.71
C THR A 187 -8.10 16.69 -2.67
N VAL A 188 -7.87 17.97 -2.54
CA VAL A 188 -6.56 18.54 -2.22
C VAL A 188 -6.68 19.48 -1.03
N ASP A 189 -5.63 19.58 -0.19
CA ASP A 189 -5.63 20.51 0.94
C ASP A 189 -5.72 21.96 0.45
N LYS A 190 -5.07 22.24 -0.69
CA LYS A 190 -5.09 23.52 -1.37
C LYS A 190 -5.03 23.34 -2.89
N GLY A 191 -6.05 23.84 -3.58
CA GLY A 191 -6.10 23.92 -5.02
C GLY A 191 -5.19 25.00 -5.60
N ASP A 192 -5.01 24.95 -6.91
CA ASP A 192 -4.44 26.00 -7.74
C ASP A 192 -5.50 26.48 -8.77
N GLU A 193 -5.14 27.44 -9.62
CA GLU A 193 -6.05 28.01 -10.62
C GLU A 193 -6.63 26.98 -11.61
N THR A 194 -6.01 25.81 -11.73
CA THR A 194 -6.44 24.72 -12.63
C THR A 194 -7.30 23.68 -11.93
N TRP A 195 -7.37 23.70 -10.59
CA TRP A 195 -8.09 22.72 -9.81
C TRP A 195 -9.59 23.03 -9.76
N GLN A 196 -10.41 22.07 -10.20
CA GLN A 196 -11.87 22.18 -10.18
C GLN A 196 -12.54 21.13 -9.28
N GLY A 197 -11.74 20.30 -8.58
CA GLY A 197 -12.22 19.28 -7.66
C GLY A 197 -12.49 19.85 -6.26
N HIS A 198 -12.76 18.94 -5.33
CA HIS A 198 -12.97 19.30 -3.92
C HIS A 198 -11.66 19.84 -3.29
N GLU A 199 -11.80 20.84 -2.41
CA GLU A 199 -10.71 21.40 -1.61
C GLU A 199 -11.01 21.23 -0.13
N GLY A 200 -10.14 20.50 0.57
CA GLY A 200 -10.27 20.20 1.99
C GLY A 200 -9.50 18.95 2.40
N PHE A 201 -9.41 18.74 3.71
CA PHE A 201 -8.73 17.58 4.26
C PHE A 201 -9.55 16.29 4.12
N VAL A 202 -8.87 15.18 3.86
CA VAL A 202 -9.49 13.85 3.67
C VAL A 202 -10.51 13.48 4.77
N PRO A 203 -10.25 13.68 6.08
CA PRO A 203 -11.22 13.34 7.11
C PRO A 203 -12.53 14.13 7.01
N ASN A 204 -12.47 15.42 6.66
CA ASN A 204 -13.65 16.26 6.48
C ASN A 204 -14.44 15.81 5.25
N PHE A 205 -13.73 15.58 4.14
CA PHE A 205 -14.35 15.09 2.90
C PHE A 205 -15.01 13.72 3.08
N LEU A 206 -14.41 12.82 3.88
CA LEU A 206 -15.02 11.54 4.27
C LEU A 206 -16.34 11.77 5.02
N GLU A 207 -16.41 12.74 5.93
CA GLU A 207 -17.64 13.08 6.66
C GLU A 207 -18.72 13.72 5.78
N GLU A 208 -18.33 14.47 4.74
CA GLU A 208 -19.24 15.02 3.74
C GLU A 208 -19.86 13.93 2.88
N LEU A 209 -19.04 12.97 2.40
CA LEU A 209 -19.45 11.83 1.57
C LEU A 209 -20.29 10.80 2.32
N ARG A 210 -20.10 10.66 3.62
CA ARG A 210 -20.88 9.80 4.54
C ARG A 210 -21.07 8.36 4.01
N PRO A 211 -20.01 7.61 3.70
CA PRO A 211 -20.17 6.23 3.30
C PRO A 211 -20.88 5.43 4.40
N SER A 212 -21.84 4.58 3.99
CA SER A 212 -22.58 3.73 4.93
C SER A 212 -21.68 2.62 5.48
N PRO A 213 -21.69 2.36 6.80
CA PRO A 213 -20.99 1.23 7.40
C PRO A 213 -21.67 -0.12 7.17
N ALA A 214 -22.92 -0.14 6.66
CA ALA A 214 -23.67 -1.37 6.42
C ALA A 214 -22.96 -2.23 5.36
N ASP A 215 -22.61 -3.45 5.72
CA ASP A 215 -21.89 -4.42 4.87
C ASP A 215 -20.64 -3.82 4.20
N ALA A 216 -19.93 -2.96 4.91
CA ALA A 216 -18.77 -2.24 4.40
C ALA A 216 -17.49 -2.55 5.18
N VAL A 217 -16.35 -2.45 4.50
CA VAL A 217 -15.01 -2.40 5.10
C VAL A 217 -14.33 -1.11 4.66
N ALA A 218 -13.83 -0.35 5.63
CA ALA A 218 -13.04 0.84 5.39
C ALA A 218 -11.54 0.49 5.46
N ILE A 219 -10.78 0.86 4.44
CA ILE A 219 -9.36 0.56 4.32
C ILE A 219 -8.60 1.89 4.19
N THR A 220 -7.74 2.22 5.16
CA THR A 220 -7.05 3.51 5.18
C THR A 220 -5.54 3.39 5.23
N CYS A 221 -4.86 4.28 4.50
CA CYS A 221 -3.40 4.45 4.56
C CYS A 221 -3.02 5.89 4.20
N GLY A 222 -2.04 6.45 4.93
CA GLY A 222 -1.58 7.82 4.71
C GLY A 222 -0.76 8.37 5.86
N PRO A 223 -0.54 9.68 5.93
CA PRO A 223 0.17 10.31 7.04
C PRO A 223 -0.50 9.99 8.40
N PRO A 224 0.28 9.77 9.47
CA PRO A 224 -0.27 9.39 10.78
C PRO A 224 -1.36 10.35 11.30
N ILE A 225 -1.17 11.64 11.09
CA ILE A 225 -2.17 12.65 11.49
C ILE A 225 -3.48 12.50 10.72
N MET A 226 -3.42 12.21 9.41
CA MET A 226 -4.61 11.94 8.61
C MET A 226 -5.32 10.68 9.10
N ILE A 227 -4.58 9.57 9.28
CA ILE A 227 -5.14 8.30 9.78
C ILE A 227 -5.87 8.52 11.10
N LYS A 228 -5.27 9.24 12.05
CA LYS A 228 -5.89 9.55 13.34
C LYS A 228 -7.28 10.18 13.17
N PHE A 229 -7.41 11.20 12.34
CA PHE A 229 -8.69 11.88 12.13
C PHE A 229 -9.66 11.05 11.26
N VAL A 230 -9.17 10.27 10.30
CA VAL A 230 -9.99 9.31 9.52
C VAL A 230 -10.61 8.25 10.44
N LEU A 231 -9.83 7.67 11.35
CA LEU A 231 -10.37 6.69 12.32
C LEU A 231 -11.47 7.30 13.21
N GLN A 232 -11.30 8.55 13.65
CA GLN A 232 -12.33 9.26 14.41
C GLN A 232 -13.59 9.53 13.54
N ALA A 233 -13.42 9.95 12.30
CA ALA A 233 -14.52 10.19 11.38
C ALA A 233 -15.29 8.89 11.08
N LEU A 234 -14.60 7.79 10.81
CA LEU A 234 -15.22 6.47 10.60
C LEU A 234 -16.02 6.02 11.83
N GLY A 235 -15.48 6.24 13.05
CA GLY A 235 -16.22 5.97 14.29
C GLY A 235 -17.50 6.79 14.40
N ARG A 236 -17.47 8.10 14.06
CA ARG A 236 -18.68 8.95 14.03
C ARG A 236 -19.69 8.51 12.96
N LEU A 237 -19.21 7.95 11.85
CA LEU A 237 -20.06 7.39 10.79
C LEU A 237 -20.63 6.01 11.14
N GLY A 238 -20.23 5.42 12.28
CA GLY A 238 -20.77 4.16 12.80
C GLY A 238 -20.02 2.90 12.34
N PHE A 239 -18.82 3.02 11.77
CA PHE A 239 -17.97 1.85 11.49
C PHE A 239 -17.46 1.25 12.81
N CYS A 240 -17.62 -0.06 12.97
CA CYS A 240 -17.04 -0.80 14.09
C CYS A 240 -15.52 -0.99 13.88
N PRO A 241 -14.73 -1.14 14.95
CA PRO A 241 -13.28 -1.30 14.85
C PRO A 241 -12.83 -2.49 13.98
N GLU A 242 -13.63 -3.56 13.89
CA GLU A 242 -13.39 -4.73 13.05
C GLU A 242 -13.59 -4.45 11.56
N GLN A 243 -14.36 -3.43 11.21
CA GLN A 243 -14.62 -3.00 9.83
C GLN A 243 -13.55 -2.04 9.31
N ILE A 244 -12.65 -1.58 10.16
CA ILE A 244 -11.63 -0.58 9.81
C ILE A 244 -10.27 -1.26 9.74
N VAL A 245 -9.66 -1.23 8.56
CA VAL A 245 -8.34 -1.81 8.28
C VAL A 245 -7.38 -0.67 7.95
N THR A 246 -6.21 -0.70 8.55
CA THR A 246 -5.16 0.29 8.28
C THR A 246 -3.80 -0.38 8.16
N THR A 247 -2.80 0.39 7.71
CA THR A 247 -1.42 -0.08 7.61
C THR A 247 -0.52 0.73 8.53
N LEU A 248 0.43 0.06 9.17
CA LEU A 248 1.46 0.69 9.98
C LEU A 248 2.79 0.73 9.22
N GLU A 249 3.48 1.85 9.33
CA GLU A 249 4.84 2.02 8.80
C GLU A 249 5.84 2.02 9.95
N MET A 250 6.82 1.12 9.88
CA MET A 250 7.94 1.05 10.82
C MET A 250 9.26 0.88 10.08
N LYS A 251 10.36 1.25 10.74
CA LYS A 251 11.71 1.05 10.18
C LYS A 251 12.04 -0.44 10.13
N MET A 252 11.70 -1.10 9.05
CA MET A 252 12.03 -2.50 8.82
C MET A 252 13.44 -2.65 8.24
N LYS A 253 14.20 -3.66 8.71
CA LYS A 253 15.55 -3.98 8.23
C LYS A 253 15.68 -5.42 7.74
N CYS A 254 15.37 -6.42 8.58
CA CYS A 254 15.53 -7.82 8.17
C CYS A 254 14.34 -8.33 7.34
N GLY A 255 13.11 -7.90 7.61
CA GLY A 255 11.88 -8.39 6.99
C GLY A 255 11.36 -9.72 7.57
N VAL A 256 12.07 -10.33 8.54
CA VAL A 256 11.85 -11.70 9.04
C VAL A 256 11.77 -11.79 10.56
N GLY A 257 11.42 -10.71 11.25
CA GLY A 257 11.21 -10.69 12.70
C GLY A 257 12.47 -10.87 13.57
N LYS A 258 13.69 -10.78 13.00
CA LYS A 258 14.93 -11.09 13.75
C LYS A 258 15.61 -9.88 14.37
N CYS A 259 15.53 -8.71 13.75
CA CYS A 259 16.37 -7.56 14.18
C CYS A 259 15.70 -6.69 15.24
N GLY A 260 14.44 -6.86 15.55
CA GLY A 260 13.70 -6.09 16.55
C GLY A 260 13.42 -4.62 16.20
N ARG A 261 13.76 -4.14 14.98
CA ARG A 261 13.64 -2.72 14.61
C ARG A 261 12.22 -2.25 14.36
N CYS A 262 11.31 -3.14 14.06
CA CYS A 262 9.92 -2.86 13.71
C CYS A 262 8.93 -3.44 14.72
N ASN A 263 9.37 -3.66 15.98
CA ASN A 263 8.46 -4.14 16.99
C ASN A 263 7.53 -3.03 17.52
N ILE A 264 6.30 -3.42 17.85
CA ILE A 264 5.33 -2.66 18.62
C ILE A 264 4.82 -3.61 19.70
N GLY A 265 5.25 -3.40 20.95
CA GLY A 265 5.05 -4.40 21.99
C GLY A 265 5.63 -5.76 21.58
N GLU A 266 4.78 -6.78 21.57
CA GLU A 266 5.15 -8.17 21.18
C GLU A 266 5.06 -8.44 19.67
N LYS A 267 4.60 -7.48 18.86
CA LYS A 267 4.40 -7.63 17.42
C LYS A 267 5.57 -7.09 16.61
N TYR A 268 5.93 -7.79 15.54
CA TYR A 268 6.88 -7.32 14.54
C TYR A 268 6.15 -6.94 13.25
N VAL A 269 6.13 -5.66 12.90
CA VAL A 269 5.38 -5.16 11.72
C VAL A 269 5.80 -5.87 10.42
N CYS A 270 7.05 -6.32 10.29
CA CYS A 270 7.51 -7.07 9.13
C CYS A 270 7.03 -8.54 9.08
N VAL A 271 6.36 -9.03 10.11
CA VAL A 271 5.83 -10.41 10.20
C VAL A 271 4.34 -10.39 10.51
N ASP A 272 3.95 -9.70 11.60
CA ASP A 272 2.56 -9.63 12.08
C ASP A 272 1.73 -8.56 11.34
N GLY A 273 2.38 -7.55 10.74
CA GLY A 273 1.83 -6.47 9.95
C GLY A 273 2.34 -6.53 8.50
N PRO A 274 2.24 -5.44 7.74
CA PRO A 274 1.87 -4.08 8.15
C PRO A 274 0.36 -3.83 8.31
N VAL A 275 -0.50 -4.75 7.93
CA VAL A 275 -1.95 -4.59 7.90
C VAL A 275 -2.57 -5.01 9.24
N PHE A 276 -3.38 -4.12 9.82
CA PHE A 276 -4.09 -4.38 11.08
C PHE A 276 -5.50 -3.82 11.02
N THR A 277 -6.45 -4.48 11.73
CA THR A 277 -7.74 -3.87 12.02
C THR A 277 -7.58 -2.87 13.16
N LEU A 278 -8.48 -1.88 13.24
CA LEU A 278 -8.51 -0.97 14.40
C LEU A 278 -8.74 -1.74 15.70
N ALA A 279 -9.55 -2.81 15.68
CA ALA A 279 -9.74 -3.70 16.83
C ALA A 279 -8.44 -4.32 17.33
N GLN A 280 -7.51 -4.67 16.43
CA GLN A 280 -6.17 -5.15 16.81
C GLN A 280 -5.31 -4.02 17.38
N LEU A 281 -5.34 -2.84 16.76
CA LEU A 281 -4.51 -1.69 17.16
C LEU A 281 -4.83 -1.19 18.57
N VAL A 282 -6.11 -1.13 18.95
CA VAL A 282 -6.50 -0.67 20.29
C VAL A 282 -6.02 -1.60 21.41
N THR A 283 -5.55 -2.80 21.10
CA THR A 283 -4.94 -3.74 22.07
C THR A 283 -3.41 -3.64 22.11
N MET A 284 -2.80 -2.84 21.24
CA MET A 284 -1.34 -2.63 21.20
C MET A 284 -0.94 -1.43 22.08
N PRO A 285 0.33 -1.37 22.51
CA PRO A 285 0.86 -0.18 23.19
C PRO A 285 0.76 1.08 22.31
N ASP A 286 0.60 2.25 22.94
CA ASP A 286 0.53 3.58 22.27
C ASP A 286 1.90 4.02 21.66
N GLU A 287 2.67 3.11 21.10
CA GLU A 287 4.02 3.36 20.56
C GLU A 287 4.04 3.51 19.02
N TYR A 288 2.87 3.58 18.38
CA TYR A 288 2.74 3.64 16.91
C TYR A 288 2.08 4.92 16.40
#